data_cdd09b2943d000c2fedc84204fd4d185
#
_entry.id   cdd09b2943d000c2fedc84204fd4d185
#
_cell.length_a   1.000
_cell.length_b   1.000
_cell.length_c   1.000
_cell.angle_alpha   90.00
_cell.angle_beta   90.00
_cell.angle_gamma   90.00
#
_symmetry.space_group_name_H-M   'P 1'
#
loop_
_entity.id
_entity.type
_entity.pdbx_description
1 polymer ?
#
loop_
_entity_poly.entity_id
_entity_poly.type
_entity_poly.pdbx_seq_one_letter_code
_entity_poly.pdbx_strand_id
1 'polypeptide(L)'
;MTSTVMTIPGLVVPPLTPFTAELTVDYDALKHGVDYVVKDCDAAMVIAAGVEAQEYQYLDLPQRRELIRKTIEFVDGRRPVVVGVSHPSFKVSIDLTHFAEELGASAVQLLAPLRPFGGEPSPRDLERYVDAVAGETSLPLMLYLNAGAGATVSPEATIALASRDSIGFVKESSRDLSRVSRLIEEIDQAGLAHYFTTVQMMLISLQLGGSGVTLPPPAAKIASLILQSFLKGDVAEAVRLQRQFSLYPAKWMRYGLTPTMKASLNLLGVPAGAPYPPYSPVTGEDLDDLRAFLTTTDLEIVEEL
;
A
#
# COMPACT_ATOMS: atom_id res chain seq x y z
N MET A 1 -18.28 17.74 -7.63
CA MET A 1 -17.19 16.84 -8.02
C MET A 1 -17.76 15.43 -8.01
N THR A 2 -17.70 14.70 -9.12
CA THR A 2 -18.17 13.32 -9.17
C THR A 2 -17.18 12.47 -8.38
N SER A 3 -17.63 11.92 -7.25
CA SER A 3 -16.86 10.92 -6.50
C SER A 3 -16.54 9.76 -7.45
N THR A 4 -15.27 9.55 -7.74
CA THR A 4 -14.84 8.40 -8.55
C THR A 4 -15.06 7.16 -7.69
N VAL A 5 -16.00 6.30 -8.09
CA VAL A 5 -16.33 5.07 -7.35
C VAL A 5 -15.17 4.08 -7.50
N MET A 6 -14.75 3.49 -6.38
CA MET A 6 -13.73 2.43 -6.39
C MET A 6 -14.26 1.17 -7.06
N THR A 7 -13.45 0.57 -7.94
CA THR A 7 -13.76 -0.73 -8.52
C THR A 7 -13.29 -1.85 -7.60
N ILE A 8 -14.20 -2.77 -7.24
CA ILE A 8 -13.93 -3.94 -6.40
C ILE A 8 -14.29 -5.22 -7.19
N PRO A 9 -13.46 -6.27 -7.15
CA PRO A 9 -12.14 -6.30 -6.53
C PRO A 9 -11.12 -5.40 -7.24
N GLY A 10 -10.13 -4.87 -6.50
CA GLY A 10 -9.22 -3.88 -7.04
C GLY A 10 -7.82 -3.88 -6.39
N LEU A 11 -6.95 -3.08 -7.01
CA LEU A 11 -5.59 -2.86 -6.53
C LEU A 11 -5.50 -1.52 -5.81
N VAL A 12 -4.92 -1.51 -4.62
CA VAL A 12 -4.61 -0.29 -3.86
C VAL A 12 -3.10 -0.12 -3.83
N VAL A 13 -2.58 0.93 -4.48
CA VAL A 13 -1.15 1.04 -4.74
C VAL A 13 -0.59 2.36 -4.21
N PRO A 14 0.36 2.33 -3.25
CA PRO A 14 1.13 3.50 -2.83
C PRO A 14 2.28 3.74 -3.81
N PRO A 15 2.36 4.88 -4.52
CA PRO A 15 3.60 5.25 -5.20
C PRO A 15 4.74 5.40 -4.18
N LEU A 16 5.98 5.12 -4.61
CA LEU A 16 7.16 5.37 -3.79
C LEU A 16 7.44 6.88 -3.73
N THR A 17 8.21 7.30 -2.73
CA THR A 17 8.70 8.66 -2.61
C THR A 17 10.12 8.74 -3.20
N PRO A 18 10.32 9.27 -4.40
CA PRO A 18 11.66 9.48 -4.94
C PRO A 18 12.32 10.68 -4.26
N PHE A 19 13.65 10.58 -4.09
CA PHE A 19 14.46 11.65 -3.51
C PHE A 19 15.54 12.09 -4.48
N THR A 20 15.82 13.41 -4.48
CA THR A 20 16.98 14.01 -5.17
C THR A 20 18.27 13.66 -4.44
N ALA A 21 19.42 14.03 -5.02
CA ALA A 21 20.72 13.90 -4.38
C ALA A 21 20.84 14.72 -3.08
N GLU A 22 20.06 15.80 -2.97
CA GLU A 22 19.98 16.68 -1.81
C GLU A 22 18.99 16.19 -0.75
N LEU A 23 18.44 14.98 -0.94
CA LEU A 23 17.47 14.33 -0.03
C LEU A 23 16.14 15.09 0.11
N THR A 24 15.79 15.87 -0.90
CA THR A 24 14.43 16.43 -1.03
C THR A 24 13.58 15.55 -1.91
N VAL A 25 12.25 15.66 -1.79
CA VAL A 25 11.34 14.88 -2.65
C VAL A 25 11.47 15.33 -4.10
N ASP A 26 11.70 14.38 -5.01
CA ASP A 26 11.69 14.62 -6.46
C ASP A 26 10.23 14.50 -6.97
N TYR A 27 9.58 15.64 -7.12
CA TYR A 27 8.18 15.68 -7.54
C TYR A 27 7.95 15.33 -9.00
N ASP A 28 8.94 15.49 -9.87
CA ASP A 28 8.84 15.07 -11.27
C ASP A 28 8.87 13.54 -11.35
N ALA A 29 9.80 12.92 -10.66
CA ALA A 29 9.83 11.46 -10.52
C ALA A 29 8.57 10.90 -9.81
N LEU A 30 8.07 11.57 -8.77
CA LEU A 30 6.83 11.20 -8.11
C LEU A 30 5.64 11.19 -9.08
N LYS A 31 5.55 12.20 -9.95
CA LYS A 31 4.49 12.27 -10.97
C LYS A 31 4.53 11.07 -11.92
N HIS A 32 5.73 10.67 -12.36
CA HIS A 32 5.90 9.46 -13.18
C HIS A 32 5.44 8.20 -12.42
N GLY A 33 5.81 8.08 -11.14
CA GLY A 33 5.35 6.97 -10.29
C GLY A 33 3.83 6.93 -10.10
N VAL A 34 3.18 8.09 -9.93
CA VAL A 34 1.71 8.19 -9.87
C VAL A 34 1.09 7.82 -11.21
N ASP A 35 1.64 8.30 -12.32
CA ASP A 35 1.14 7.94 -13.66
C ASP A 35 1.26 6.45 -13.93
N TYR A 36 2.37 5.82 -13.54
CA TYR A 36 2.57 4.37 -13.65
C TYR A 36 1.49 3.59 -12.90
N VAL A 37 1.22 3.92 -11.63
CA VAL A 37 0.22 3.17 -10.85
C VAL A 37 -1.20 3.39 -11.37
N VAL A 38 -1.50 4.57 -11.91
CA VAL A 38 -2.83 4.92 -12.41
C VAL A 38 -3.09 4.36 -13.82
N LYS A 39 -2.12 4.51 -14.73
CA LYS A 39 -2.28 4.18 -16.16
C LYS A 39 -1.85 2.76 -16.48
N ASP A 40 -0.65 2.35 -16.01
CA ASP A 40 -0.06 1.08 -16.40
C ASP A 40 -0.49 -0.07 -15.49
N CYS A 41 -0.72 0.22 -14.19
CA CYS A 41 -1.16 -0.78 -13.21
C CYS A 41 -2.67 -0.82 -13.01
N ASP A 42 -3.42 0.15 -13.53
CA ASP A 42 -4.87 0.25 -13.37
C ASP A 42 -5.32 0.17 -11.90
N ALA A 43 -4.61 0.91 -11.02
CA ALA A 43 -4.92 0.94 -9.61
C ALA A 43 -6.35 1.44 -9.38
N ALA A 44 -7.12 0.73 -8.56
CA ALA A 44 -8.47 1.14 -8.14
C ALA A 44 -8.43 2.31 -7.15
N MET A 45 -7.39 2.37 -6.33
CA MET A 45 -7.09 3.50 -5.43
C MET A 45 -5.58 3.75 -5.37
N VAL A 46 -5.20 4.99 -5.13
CA VAL A 46 -3.81 5.41 -4.89
C VAL A 46 -3.65 5.79 -3.42
N ILE A 47 -2.55 5.38 -2.77
CA ILE A 47 -2.27 5.81 -1.38
C ILE A 47 -1.19 6.89 -1.39
N ALA A 48 -1.53 8.10 -0.94
CA ALA A 48 -0.57 9.17 -0.70
C ALA A 48 0.09 9.00 0.67
N ALA A 49 1.42 9.10 0.75
CA ALA A 49 2.19 8.90 1.98
C ALA A 49 1.87 7.56 2.68
N GLY A 50 1.74 6.49 1.90
CA GLY A 50 1.38 5.16 2.38
C GLY A 50 2.44 4.52 3.27
N VAL A 51 1.98 3.77 4.26
CA VAL A 51 2.86 3.05 5.20
C VAL A 51 3.71 2.00 4.48
N GLU A 52 3.20 1.41 3.42
CA GLU A 52 3.89 0.37 2.64
C GLU A 52 5.19 0.88 2.00
N ALA A 53 5.21 2.15 1.59
CA ALA A 53 6.41 2.81 1.09
C ALA A 53 7.34 3.27 2.22
N GLN A 54 6.81 3.49 3.44
CA GLN A 54 7.49 3.88 4.68
C GLN A 54 8.29 5.20 4.62
N GLU A 55 8.54 5.76 3.46
CA GLU A 55 9.47 6.86 3.25
C GLU A 55 8.98 8.21 3.80
N TYR A 56 7.68 8.34 4.10
CA TYR A 56 7.15 9.52 4.81
C TYR A 56 7.77 9.70 6.21
N GLN A 57 8.39 8.67 6.76
CA GLN A 57 9.08 8.72 8.06
C GLN A 57 10.39 9.54 8.01
N TYR A 58 10.94 9.78 6.82
CA TYR A 58 12.14 10.61 6.61
C TYR A 58 11.79 12.09 6.41
N LEU A 59 10.50 12.41 6.37
CA LEU A 59 10.00 13.76 6.12
C LEU A 59 9.51 14.40 7.42
N ASP A 60 9.75 15.71 7.56
CA ASP A 60 9.04 16.49 8.56
C ASP A 60 7.54 16.66 8.19
N LEU A 61 6.73 17.18 9.10
CA LEU A 61 5.29 17.32 8.84
C LEU A 61 4.95 18.25 7.66
N PRO A 62 5.62 19.41 7.47
CA PRO A 62 5.47 20.22 6.28
C PRO A 62 5.78 19.48 4.99
N GLN A 63 6.89 18.76 4.93
CA GLN A 63 7.29 17.95 3.78
C GLN A 63 6.30 16.82 3.51
N ARG A 64 5.83 16.13 4.56
CA ARG A 64 4.81 15.09 4.44
C ARG A 64 3.48 15.64 3.92
N ARG A 65 3.05 16.80 4.37
CA ARG A 65 1.86 17.48 3.85
C ARG A 65 2.03 17.85 2.37
N GLU A 66 3.22 18.30 1.98
CA GLU A 66 3.48 18.62 0.57
C GLU A 66 3.48 17.36 -0.30
N LEU A 67 4.08 16.24 0.16
CA LEU A 67 4.01 14.95 -0.51
C LEU A 67 2.54 14.50 -0.73
N ILE A 68 1.71 14.63 0.30
CA ILE A 68 0.27 14.30 0.21
C ILE A 68 -0.42 15.18 -0.82
N ARG A 69 -0.23 16.51 -0.74
CA ARG A 69 -0.84 17.46 -1.69
C ARG A 69 -0.44 17.16 -3.13
N LYS A 70 0.85 16.97 -3.38
CA LYS A 70 1.37 16.69 -4.72
C LYS A 70 0.89 15.35 -5.26
N THR A 71 0.81 14.32 -4.43
CA THR A 71 0.26 13.03 -4.87
C THR A 71 -1.20 13.18 -5.30
N ILE A 72 -2.04 13.88 -4.52
CA ILE A 72 -3.44 14.13 -4.87
C ILE A 72 -3.53 14.97 -6.16
N GLU A 73 -2.74 16.03 -6.28
CA GLU A 73 -2.65 16.87 -7.48
C GLU A 73 -2.29 16.03 -8.71
N PHE A 74 -1.30 15.14 -8.61
CA PHE A 74 -0.86 14.32 -9.74
C PHE A 74 -1.85 13.20 -10.07
N VAL A 75 -2.61 12.68 -9.12
CA VAL A 75 -3.71 11.76 -9.41
C VAL A 75 -4.81 12.47 -10.20
N ASP A 76 -5.03 13.76 -9.96
CA ASP A 76 -5.94 14.63 -10.73
C ASP A 76 -7.34 14.03 -10.90
N GLY A 77 -7.92 13.50 -9.82
CA GLY A 77 -9.27 12.92 -9.82
C GLY A 77 -9.45 11.64 -10.65
N ARG A 78 -8.38 11.11 -11.27
CA ARG A 78 -8.44 9.88 -12.08
C ARG A 78 -8.77 8.64 -11.27
N ARG A 79 -8.42 8.63 -9.99
CA ARG A 79 -8.69 7.55 -9.03
C ARG A 79 -8.97 8.14 -7.65
N PRO A 80 -9.74 7.42 -6.80
CA PRO A 80 -9.84 7.78 -5.38
C PRO A 80 -8.46 7.77 -4.72
N VAL A 81 -8.22 8.71 -3.80
CA VAL A 81 -6.96 8.79 -3.05
C VAL A 81 -7.21 8.49 -1.58
N VAL A 82 -6.46 7.55 -1.04
CA VAL A 82 -6.34 7.27 0.39
C VAL A 82 -5.12 8.01 0.92
N VAL A 83 -5.22 8.72 2.02
CA VAL A 83 -4.08 9.41 2.62
C VAL A 83 -3.57 8.66 3.84
N GLY A 84 -2.28 8.32 3.85
CA GLY A 84 -1.62 7.74 5.03
C GLY A 84 -1.46 8.79 6.12
N VAL A 85 -2.15 8.62 7.25
CA VAL A 85 -2.13 9.58 8.38
C VAL A 85 -1.48 8.99 9.63
N SER A 86 -0.90 7.80 9.52
CA SER A 86 -0.33 7.06 10.65
C SER A 86 0.76 7.85 11.37
N HIS A 87 0.62 7.98 12.70
CA HIS A 87 1.60 8.59 13.58
C HIS A 87 1.41 8.03 15.01
N PRO A 88 2.46 7.86 15.84
CA PRO A 88 2.31 7.43 17.23
C PRO A 88 1.42 8.34 18.07
N SER A 89 1.40 9.64 17.77
CA SER A 89 0.48 10.61 18.40
C SER A 89 -0.81 10.69 17.59
N PHE A 90 -1.94 10.31 18.18
CA PHE A 90 -3.25 10.46 17.54
C PHE A 90 -3.58 11.91 17.18
N LYS A 91 -3.06 12.92 17.91
CA LYS A 91 -3.25 14.34 17.54
C LYS A 91 -2.63 14.66 16.19
N VAL A 92 -1.44 14.16 15.92
CA VAL A 92 -0.80 14.36 14.59
C VAL A 92 -1.57 13.60 13.51
N SER A 93 -2.09 12.41 13.82
CA SER A 93 -2.95 11.66 12.89
C SER A 93 -4.25 12.43 12.58
N ILE A 94 -4.87 13.05 13.59
CA ILE A 94 -6.05 13.91 13.41
C ILE A 94 -5.72 15.13 12.54
N ASP A 95 -4.61 15.84 12.83
CA ASP A 95 -4.19 16.99 12.03
C ASP A 95 -3.94 16.63 10.55
N LEU A 96 -3.37 15.45 10.28
CA LEU A 96 -3.17 14.94 8.93
C LEU A 96 -4.49 14.50 8.29
N THR A 97 -5.43 13.99 9.09
CA THR A 97 -6.76 13.59 8.62
C THR A 97 -7.57 14.80 8.18
N HIS A 98 -7.62 15.88 8.99
CA HIS A 98 -8.26 17.15 8.59
C HIS A 98 -7.63 17.70 7.30
N PHE A 99 -6.30 17.69 7.20
CA PHE A 99 -5.61 18.11 5.99
C PHE A 99 -5.96 17.24 4.76
N ALA A 100 -6.10 15.93 4.93
CA ALA A 100 -6.54 15.04 3.86
C ALA A 100 -7.99 15.34 3.40
N GLU A 101 -8.88 15.62 4.36
CA GLU A 101 -10.27 15.98 4.09
C GLU A 101 -10.37 17.32 3.34
N GLU A 102 -9.59 18.33 3.74
CA GLU A 102 -9.47 19.62 3.03
C GLU A 102 -9.02 19.46 1.57
N LEU A 103 -8.18 18.49 1.28
CA LEU A 103 -7.69 18.19 -0.07
C LEU A 103 -8.63 17.29 -0.89
N GLY A 104 -9.76 16.86 -0.32
CA GLY A 104 -10.72 15.99 -0.99
C GLY A 104 -10.30 14.54 -1.12
N ALA A 105 -9.52 14.01 -0.17
CA ALA A 105 -9.22 12.60 -0.09
C ALA A 105 -10.49 11.75 0.02
N SER A 106 -10.44 10.51 -0.44
CA SER A 106 -11.57 9.57 -0.39
C SER A 106 -11.60 8.72 0.87
N ALA A 107 -10.46 8.55 1.53
CA ALA A 107 -10.28 7.81 2.77
C ALA A 107 -8.94 8.18 3.43
N VAL A 108 -8.75 7.77 4.68
CA VAL A 108 -7.46 7.86 5.36
C VAL A 108 -6.98 6.48 5.82
N GLN A 109 -5.67 6.22 5.72
CA GLN A 109 -5.07 4.96 6.17
C GLN A 109 -4.40 5.15 7.53
N LEU A 110 -4.77 4.29 8.48
CA LEU A 110 -4.30 4.33 9.86
C LEU A 110 -3.67 2.98 10.24
N LEU A 111 -2.34 2.97 10.47
CA LEU A 111 -1.63 1.80 10.98
C LEU A 111 -1.91 1.60 12.47
N ALA A 112 -2.17 0.37 12.89
CA ALA A 112 -2.21 0.01 14.31
C ALA A 112 -0.83 0.25 14.95
N PRO A 113 -0.67 1.23 15.89
CA PRO A 113 0.63 1.67 16.37
C PRO A 113 1.23 0.70 17.39
N LEU A 114 2.55 0.65 17.47
CA LEU A 114 3.28 0.05 18.59
C LEU A 114 3.35 1.02 19.78
N ARG A 115 3.56 0.48 20.98
CA ARG A 115 3.92 1.31 22.15
C ARG A 115 5.33 1.89 22.00
N PRO A 116 5.62 3.05 22.63
CA PRO A 116 7.00 3.52 22.79
C PRO A 116 7.86 2.40 23.40
N PHE A 117 9.10 2.24 22.93
CA PHE A 117 10.00 1.14 23.26
C PHE A 117 9.52 -0.26 22.80
N GLY A 118 8.52 -0.32 21.92
CA GLY A 118 7.95 -1.56 21.43
C GLY A 118 6.87 -2.15 22.36
N GLY A 119 6.40 -3.31 21.97
CA GLY A 119 5.31 -4.02 22.63
C GLY A 119 3.94 -3.71 22.04
N GLU A 120 3.05 -4.67 22.23
CA GLU A 120 1.71 -4.62 21.68
C GLU A 120 0.78 -3.76 22.54
N PRO A 121 -0.01 -2.88 21.93
CA PRO A 121 -1.10 -2.21 22.64
C PRO A 121 -2.19 -3.22 23.02
N SER A 122 -2.94 -2.92 24.07
CA SER A 122 -4.14 -3.71 24.36
C SER A 122 -5.23 -3.44 23.29
N PRO A 123 -6.19 -4.34 23.08
CA PRO A 123 -7.33 -4.08 22.18
C PRO A 123 -8.02 -2.75 22.52
N ARG A 124 -8.19 -2.43 23.80
CA ARG A 124 -8.80 -1.17 24.25
C ARG A 124 -7.95 0.07 23.90
N ASP A 125 -6.62 -0.05 23.88
CA ASP A 125 -5.75 1.07 23.46
C ASP A 125 -5.88 1.32 21.95
N LEU A 126 -5.97 0.23 21.16
CA LEU A 126 -6.22 0.32 19.72
C LEU A 126 -7.59 0.93 19.42
N GLU A 127 -8.64 0.49 20.12
CA GLU A 127 -9.97 1.06 19.99
C GLU A 127 -9.95 2.57 20.24
N ARG A 128 -9.35 3.00 21.37
CA ARG A 128 -9.24 4.42 21.72
C ARG A 128 -8.47 5.23 20.66
N TYR A 129 -7.43 4.64 20.09
CA TYR A 129 -6.63 5.30 19.07
C TYR A 129 -7.43 5.47 17.76
N VAL A 130 -8.11 4.41 17.33
CA VAL A 130 -8.95 4.41 16.13
C VAL A 130 -10.15 5.36 16.33
N ASP A 131 -10.86 5.24 17.45
CA ASP A 131 -12.05 6.05 17.74
C ASP A 131 -11.70 7.55 17.87
N ALA A 132 -10.51 7.88 18.39
CA ALA A 132 -10.05 9.27 18.48
C ALA A 132 -9.82 9.91 17.11
N VAL A 133 -9.32 9.15 16.12
CA VAL A 133 -9.14 9.64 14.75
C VAL A 133 -10.48 9.65 14.00
N ALA A 134 -11.25 8.58 14.13
CA ALA A 134 -12.54 8.43 13.46
C ALA A 134 -13.57 9.47 13.89
N GLY A 135 -13.51 9.89 15.16
CA GLY A 135 -14.44 10.92 15.70
C GLY A 135 -14.22 12.34 15.16
N GLU A 136 -13.12 12.57 14.44
CA GLU A 136 -12.71 13.89 13.95
C GLU A 136 -12.84 14.04 12.42
N THR A 137 -13.45 13.07 11.73
CA THR A 137 -13.58 13.10 10.28
C THR A 137 -14.84 12.38 9.79
N SER A 138 -15.32 12.80 8.63
CA SER A 138 -16.35 12.07 7.87
C SER A 138 -15.77 11.06 6.87
N LEU A 139 -14.45 11.05 6.67
CA LEU A 139 -13.80 10.12 5.76
C LEU A 139 -13.79 8.70 6.33
N PRO A 140 -14.05 7.66 5.52
CA PRO A 140 -13.86 6.29 5.97
C PRO A 140 -12.38 6.01 6.25
N LEU A 141 -12.12 5.24 7.29
CA LEU A 141 -10.78 4.80 7.64
C LEU A 141 -10.45 3.47 6.95
N MET A 142 -9.22 3.37 6.44
CA MET A 142 -8.57 2.11 6.08
C MET A 142 -7.69 1.69 7.25
N LEU A 143 -8.15 0.72 8.03
CA LEU A 143 -7.36 0.13 9.11
C LEU A 143 -6.23 -0.69 8.50
N TYR A 144 -4.97 -0.36 8.81
CA TYR A 144 -3.82 -1.11 8.34
C TYR A 144 -3.20 -1.95 9.45
N LEU A 145 -3.08 -3.25 9.20
CA LEU A 145 -2.54 -4.25 10.11
C LEU A 145 -1.30 -4.89 9.50
N ASN A 146 -0.16 -4.69 10.13
CA ASN A 146 1.12 -5.23 9.69
C ASN A 146 2.05 -5.39 10.89
N ALA A 147 2.25 -6.59 11.35
CA ALA A 147 3.13 -6.92 12.47
C ALA A 147 4.61 -6.52 12.26
N GLY A 148 5.03 -6.27 11.01
CA GLY A 148 6.39 -5.78 10.71
C GLY A 148 6.55 -4.26 10.86
N ALA A 149 5.48 -3.50 10.68
CA ALA A 149 5.50 -2.03 10.73
C ALA A 149 4.69 -1.45 11.89
N GLY A 150 3.77 -2.21 12.46
CA GLY A 150 2.87 -1.83 13.53
C GLY A 150 2.54 -2.99 14.46
N ALA A 151 1.42 -2.87 15.18
CA ALA A 151 0.99 -3.87 16.17
C ALA A 151 0.42 -5.14 15.51
N THR A 152 0.64 -6.27 16.18
CA THR A 152 -0.07 -7.52 15.92
C THR A 152 -1.47 -7.42 16.53
N VAL A 153 -2.49 -7.60 15.72
CA VAL A 153 -3.91 -7.52 16.16
C VAL A 153 -4.56 -8.88 15.96
N SER A 154 -5.24 -9.39 16.97
CA SER A 154 -5.94 -10.69 16.86
C SER A 154 -7.10 -10.62 15.85
N PRO A 155 -7.55 -11.74 15.26
CA PRO A 155 -8.73 -11.76 14.39
C PRO A 155 -9.95 -11.15 15.07
N GLU A 156 -10.21 -11.49 16.34
CA GLU A 156 -11.34 -10.98 17.12
C GLU A 156 -11.31 -9.46 17.26
N ALA A 157 -10.14 -8.90 17.60
CA ALA A 157 -9.96 -7.45 17.70
C ALA A 157 -10.05 -6.77 16.32
N THR A 158 -9.58 -7.43 15.26
CA THR A 158 -9.70 -6.93 13.88
C THR A 158 -11.17 -6.83 13.47
N ILE A 159 -11.96 -7.87 13.70
CA ILE A 159 -13.38 -7.90 13.38
C ILE A 159 -14.15 -6.87 14.21
N ALA A 160 -13.85 -6.77 15.52
CA ALA A 160 -14.46 -5.77 16.38
C ALA A 160 -14.14 -4.32 15.95
N LEU A 161 -12.96 -4.06 15.44
CA LEU A 161 -12.62 -2.75 14.84
C LEU A 161 -13.35 -2.53 13.51
N ALA A 162 -13.35 -3.54 12.63
CA ALA A 162 -13.99 -3.47 11.31
C ALA A 162 -15.52 -3.31 11.39
N SER A 163 -16.15 -3.68 12.51
CA SER A 163 -17.61 -3.52 12.71
C SER A 163 -18.04 -2.06 13.00
N ARG A 164 -17.11 -1.12 13.09
CA ARG A 164 -17.43 0.31 13.27
C ARG A 164 -17.80 0.94 11.92
N ASP A 165 -18.87 1.74 11.88
CA ASP A 165 -19.33 2.44 10.67
C ASP A 165 -18.25 3.34 10.05
N SER A 166 -17.28 3.79 10.86
CA SER A 166 -16.14 4.60 10.40
C SER A 166 -15.07 3.81 9.66
N ILE A 167 -15.05 2.48 9.75
CA ILE A 167 -14.07 1.62 9.08
C ILE A 167 -14.65 1.13 7.75
N GLY A 168 -14.24 1.76 6.66
CA GLY A 168 -14.65 1.34 5.31
C GLY A 168 -13.75 0.26 4.72
N PHE A 169 -12.51 0.14 5.22
CA PHE A 169 -11.48 -0.71 4.62
C PHE A 169 -10.58 -1.32 5.68
N VAL A 170 -10.17 -2.56 5.45
CA VAL A 170 -9.13 -3.24 6.22
C VAL A 170 -8.03 -3.69 5.25
N LYS A 171 -6.79 -3.27 5.50
CA LYS A 171 -5.60 -3.77 4.82
C LYS A 171 -4.80 -4.62 5.78
N GLU A 172 -4.51 -5.87 5.41
CA GLU A 172 -3.73 -6.77 6.25
C GLU A 172 -2.57 -7.43 5.48
N SER A 173 -1.40 -7.55 6.14
CA SER A 173 -0.19 -8.12 5.55
C SER A 173 0.07 -9.57 5.94
N SER A 174 -0.87 -10.26 6.56
CA SER A 174 -0.74 -11.69 6.90
C SER A 174 -0.60 -12.57 5.65
N ARG A 175 0.17 -13.64 5.81
CA ARG A 175 0.30 -14.73 4.84
C ARG A 175 -0.23 -16.05 5.43
N ASP A 176 -0.92 -15.98 6.56
CA ASP A 176 -1.62 -17.10 7.16
C ASP A 176 -2.99 -17.27 6.48
N LEU A 177 -3.14 -18.34 5.74
CA LEU A 177 -4.38 -18.60 4.99
C LEU A 177 -5.59 -18.75 5.90
N SER A 178 -5.44 -19.39 7.07
CA SER A 178 -6.56 -19.57 8.02
C SER A 178 -7.07 -18.22 8.53
N ARG A 179 -6.13 -17.32 8.88
CA ARG A 179 -6.44 -15.96 9.30
C ARG A 179 -7.09 -15.16 8.17
N VAL A 180 -6.50 -15.16 6.98
CA VAL A 180 -7.00 -14.42 5.82
C VAL A 180 -8.40 -14.90 5.43
N SER A 181 -8.63 -16.22 5.38
CA SER A 181 -9.93 -16.78 5.04
C SER A 181 -11.01 -16.37 6.05
N ARG A 182 -10.69 -16.43 7.34
CA ARG A 182 -11.61 -16.01 8.41
C ARG A 182 -11.97 -14.52 8.31
N LEU A 183 -10.98 -13.67 8.08
CA LEU A 183 -11.21 -12.22 8.00
C LEU A 183 -11.95 -11.81 6.72
N ILE A 184 -11.75 -12.51 5.60
CA ILE A 184 -12.57 -12.31 4.40
C ILE A 184 -14.02 -12.68 4.71
N GLU A 185 -14.29 -13.82 5.32
CA GLU A 185 -15.66 -14.28 5.66
C GLU A 185 -16.34 -13.32 6.65
N GLU A 186 -15.67 -13.02 7.79
CA GLU A 186 -16.27 -12.28 8.89
C GLU A 186 -16.23 -10.74 8.73
N ILE A 187 -15.51 -10.22 7.74
CA ILE A 187 -15.43 -8.77 7.46
C ILE A 187 -15.98 -8.44 6.08
N ASP A 188 -15.37 -8.97 5.01
CA ASP A 188 -15.70 -8.58 3.64
C ASP A 188 -17.05 -9.19 3.22
N GLN A 189 -17.21 -10.51 3.32
CA GLN A 189 -18.45 -11.20 2.96
C GLN A 189 -19.61 -10.88 3.93
N ALA A 190 -19.29 -10.55 5.18
CA ALA A 190 -20.26 -10.04 6.14
C ALA A 190 -20.70 -8.58 5.87
N GLY A 191 -20.03 -7.88 4.93
CA GLY A 191 -20.37 -6.51 4.55
C GLY A 191 -20.01 -5.46 5.60
N LEU A 192 -19.05 -5.76 6.48
CA LEU A 192 -18.58 -4.80 7.49
C LEU A 192 -17.62 -3.77 6.89
N ALA A 193 -16.62 -4.24 6.14
CA ALA A 193 -15.64 -3.39 5.47
C ALA A 193 -15.00 -4.16 4.30
N HIS A 194 -14.43 -3.45 3.34
CA HIS A 194 -13.65 -4.05 2.26
C HIS A 194 -12.30 -4.55 2.78
N TYR A 195 -11.98 -5.83 2.54
CA TYR A 195 -10.76 -6.45 3.06
C TYR A 195 -9.73 -6.67 1.95
N PHE A 196 -8.54 -6.08 2.13
CA PHE A 196 -7.42 -6.14 1.19
C PHE A 196 -6.25 -6.91 1.80
N THR A 197 -5.73 -7.86 1.05
CA THR A 197 -4.56 -8.66 1.44
C THR A 197 -3.26 -8.10 0.86
N THR A 198 -2.17 -8.88 0.95
CA THR A 198 -0.90 -8.63 0.29
C THR A 198 -0.77 -9.45 -1.00
N VAL A 199 0.17 -9.07 -1.86
CA VAL A 199 0.34 -9.66 -3.20
C VAL A 199 0.51 -11.19 -3.21
N GLN A 200 1.20 -11.77 -2.20
CA GLN A 200 1.39 -13.22 -2.11
C GLN A 200 0.09 -13.99 -1.87
N MET A 201 -0.91 -13.33 -1.29
CA MET A 201 -2.22 -13.91 -1.01
C MET A 201 -3.28 -13.52 -2.05
N MET A 202 -2.91 -12.77 -3.10
CA MET A 202 -3.84 -12.14 -4.01
C MET A 202 -4.85 -13.12 -4.63
N LEU A 203 -4.37 -14.12 -5.36
CA LEU A 203 -5.27 -15.01 -6.11
C LEU A 203 -6.20 -15.81 -5.19
N ILE A 204 -5.67 -16.33 -4.09
CA ILE A 204 -6.50 -17.06 -3.13
C ILE A 204 -7.52 -16.13 -2.44
N SER A 205 -7.13 -14.90 -2.14
CA SER A 205 -8.05 -13.92 -1.55
C SER A 205 -9.18 -13.55 -2.51
N LEU A 206 -8.88 -13.38 -3.81
CA LEU A 206 -9.90 -13.15 -4.83
C LEU A 206 -10.86 -14.35 -4.95
N GLN A 207 -10.34 -15.58 -4.90
CA GLN A 207 -11.14 -16.80 -4.94
C GLN A 207 -12.06 -16.95 -3.71
N LEU A 208 -11.64 -16.42 -2.56
CA LEU A 208 -12.43 -16.38 -1.32
C LEU A 208 -13.40 -15.19 -1.27
N GLY A 209 -13.42 -14.34 -2.29
CA GLY A 209 -14.31 -13.19 -2.38
C GLY A 209 -13.80 -11.92 -1.67
N GLY A 210 -12.51 -11.82 -1.38
CA GLY A 210 -11.91 -10.61 -0.83
C GLY A 210 -11.88 -9.45 -1.82
N SER A 211 -11.92 -8.22 -1.32
CA SER A 211 -12.01 -6.99 -2.12
C SER A 211 -10.75 -6.63 -2.91
N GLY A 212 -9.64 -7.36 -2.73
CA GLY A 212 -8.42 -7.15 -3.52
C GLY A 212 -7.14 -7.13 -2.71
N VAL A 213 -6.16 -6.37 -3.18
CA VAL A 213 -4.85 -6.32 -2.53
C VAL A 213 -4.30 -4.90 -2.44
N THR A 214 -3.51 -4.66 -1.40
CA THR A 214 -2.60 -3.50 -1.34
C THR A 214 -1.18 -4.01 -1.53
N LEU A 215 -0.46 -3.43 -2.47
CA LEU A 215 0.82 -3.96 -2.90
C LEU A 215 1.78 -2.85 -3.38
N PRO A 216 3.11 -3.12 -3.36
CA PRO A 216 4.09 -2.17 -3.85
C PRO A 216 4.03 -2.01 -5.39
N PRO A 217 4.37 -0.82 -5.92
CA PRO A 217 4.25 -0.47 -7.33
C PRO A 217 4.94 -1.45 -8.30
N PRO A 218 6.15 -1.98 -8.04
CA PRO A 218 6.81 -2.88 -8.99
C PRO A 218 6.01 -4.14 -9.32
N ALA A 219 5.21 -4.61 -8.36
CA ALA A 219 4.38 -5.80 -8.53
C ALA A 219 2.98 -5.48 -9.10
N ALA A 220 2.61 -4.20 -9.17
CA ALA A 220 1.23 -3.80 -9.45
C ALA A 220 0.79 -4.09 -10.89
N LYS A 221 1.72 -4.03 -11.86
CA LYS A 221 1.42 -4.39 -13.26
C LYS A 221 1.04 -5.87 -13.39
N ILE A 222 1.81 -6.76 -12.78
CA ILE A 222 1.49 -8.21 -12.78
C ILE A 222 0.19 -8.46 -12.01
N ALA A 223 -0.02 -7.78 -10.88
CA ALA A 223 -1.27 -7.90 -10.13
C ALA A 223 -2.49 -7.47 -10.96
N SER A 224 -2.35 -6.42 -11.77
CA SER A 224 -3.39 -6.02 -12.72
C SER A 224 -3.71 -7.13 -13.73
N LEU A 225 -2.68 -7.78 -14.28
CA LEU A 225 -2.88 -8.92 -15.19
C LEU A 225 -3.53 -10.12 -14.49
N ILE A 226 -3.14 -10.42 -13.24
CA ILE A 226 -3.79 -11.47 -12.43
C ILE A 226 -5.27 -11.16 -12.23
N LEU A 227 -5.60 -9.92 -11.84
CA LEU A 227 -6.98 -9.49 -11.63
C LEU A 227 -7.80 -9.60 -12.91
N GLN A 228 -7.27 -9.12 -14.03
CA GLN A 228 -7.94 -9.20 -15.32
C GLN A 228 -8.19 -10.65 -15.77
N SER A 229 -7.22 -11.54 -15.60
CA SER A 229 -7.36 -12.96 -15.93
C SER A 229 -8.39 -13.64 -15.01
N PHE A 230 -8.36 -13.34 -13.73
CA PHE A 230 -9.34 -13.84 -12.76
C PHE A 230 -10.77 -13.39 -13.12
N LEU A 231 -10.98 -12.12 -13.42
CA LEU A 231 -12.30 -11.58 -13.79
C LEU A 231 -12.84 -12.15 -15.12
N LYS A 232 -11.95 -12.56 -16.02
CA LYS A 232 -12.30 -13.27 -17.27
C LYS A 232 -12.57 -14.76 -17.06
N GLY A 233 -12.34 -15.29 -15.86
CA GLY A 233 -12.44 -16.72 -15.55
C GLY A 233 -11.23 -17.54 -16.00
N ASP A 234 -10.15 -16.92 -16.49
CA ASP A 234 -8.91 -17.59 -16.88
C ASP A 234 -8.02 -17.84 -15.65
N VAL A 235 -8.44 -18.82 -14.84
CA VAL A 235 -7.73 -19.20 -13.62
C VAL A 235 -6.34 -19.74 -13.91
N ALA A 236 -6.14 -20.43 -15.04
CA ALA A 236 -4.84 -21.01 -15.40
C ALA A 236 -3.81 -19.90 -15.63
N GLU A 237 -4.18 -18.85 -16.37
CA GLU A 237 -3.33 -17.69 -16.58
C GLU A 237 -3.11 -16.88 -15.28
N ALA A 238 -4.14 -16.67 -14.48
CA ALA A 238 -3.99 -16.02 -13.17
C ALA A 238 -3.00 -16.75 -12.26
N VAL A 239 -3.01 -18.11 -12.25
CA VAL A 239 -2.03 -18.93 -11.52
C VAL A 239 -0.62 -18.77 -12.09
N ARG A 240 -0.46 -18.78 -13.41
CA ARG A 240 0.84 -18.56 -14.06
C ARG A 240 1.46 -17.23 -13.64
N LEU A 241 0.67 -16.16 -13.70
CA LEU A 241 1.08 -14.81 -13.30
C LEU A 241 1.40 -14.73 -11.80
N GLN A 242 0.56 -15.33 -10.93
CA GLN A 242 0.78 -15.32 -9.48
C GLN A 242 2.12 -15.97 -9.08
N ARG A 243 2.57 -17.00 -9.79
CA ARG A 243 3.87 -17.66 -9.53
C ARG A 243 5.07 -16.73 -9.65
N GLN A 244 4.97 -15.67 -10.43
CA GLN A 244 6.05 -14.69 -10.63
C GLN A 244 6.39 -13.93 -9.34
N PHE A 245 5.48 -13.89 -8.36
CA PHE A 245 5.72 -13.25 -7.07
C PHE A 245 6.28 -14.16 -5.98
N SER A 246 6.47 -15.44 -6.23
CA SER A 246 6.85 -16.41 -5.20
C SER A 246 8.18 -16.08 -4.50
N LEU A 247 9.12 -15.46 -5.22
CA LEU A 247 10.43 -15.06 -4.71
C LEU A 247 10.58 -13.54 -4.52
N TYR A 248 9.70 -12.76 -5.12
CA TYR A 248 9.78 -11.30 -5.08
C TYR A 248 8.96 -10.71 -3.90
N PRO A 249 9.48 -9.79 -3.14
CA PRO A 249 10.84 -9.24 -3.04
C PRO A 249 11.75 -10.03 -2.08
N ALA A 250 11.36 -11.21 -1.61
CA ALA A 250 11.99 -11.96 -0.52
C ALA A 250 13.50 -12.18 -0.74
N LYS A 251 13.92 -12.48 -1.97
CA LYS A 251 15.34 -12.73 -2.31
C LYS A 251 16.24 -11.55 -1.95
N TRP A 252 15.73 -10.32 -2.07
CA TRP A 252 16.48 -9.07 -1.86
C TRP A 252 16.17 -8.37 -0.54
N MET A 253 15.43 -9.00 0.38
CA MET A 253 15.05 -8.39 1.67
C MET A 253 16.25 -8.01 2.56
N ARG A 254 17.45 -8.51 2.29
CA ARG A 254 18.66 -8.03 2.98
C ARG A 254 18.94 -6.54 2.76
N TYR A 255 18.46 -5.95 1.67
CA TYR A 255 18.51 -4.51 1.41
C TYR A 255 17.34 -3.75 2.04
N GLY A 256 16.32 -4.47 2.48
CA GLY A 256 15.03 -3.91 2.86
C GLY A 256 14.06 -3.81 1.67
N LEU A 257 12.79 -3.61 2.00
CA LEU A 257 11.73 -3.57 0.99
C LEU A 257 11.88 -2.37 0.05
N THR A 258 12.08 -1.18 0.59
CA THR A 258 12.13 0.08 -0.19
C THR A 258 13.30 0.13 -1.18
N PRO A 259 14.56 -0.20 -0.80
CA PRO A 259 15.65 -0.25 -1.77
C PRO A 259 15.41 -1.22 -2.93
N THR A 260 14.84 -2.39 -2.64
CA THR A 260 14.49 -3.38 -3.67
C THR A 260 13.39 -2.88 -4.59
N MET A 261 12.36 -2.24 -4.06
CA MET A 261 11.28 -1.65 -4.86
C MET A 261 11.78 -0.53 -5.77
N LYS A 262 12.65 0.35 -5.26
CA LYS A 262 13.23 1.44 -6.06
C LYS A 262 14.10 0.91 -7.20
N ALA A 263 14.98 -0.04 -6.92
CA ALA A 263 15.79 -0.69 -7.95
C ALA A 263 14.90 -1.33 -9.03
N SER A 264 13.83 -2.02 -8.62
CA SER A 264 12.90 -2.64 -9.56
C SER A 264 12.18 -1.61 -10.43
N LEU A 265 11.65 -0.53 -9.85
CA LEU A 265 10.98 0.52 -10.63
C LEU A 265 11.93 1.21 -11.61
N ASN A 266 13.16 1.50 -11.19
CA ASN A 266 14.17 2.06 -12.08
C ASN A 266 14.42 1.10 -13.27
N LEU A 267 14.54 -0.22 -13.03
CA LEU A 267 14.67 -1.21 -14.09
C LEU A 267 13.44 -1.29 -15.02
N LEU A 268 12.26 -0.93 -14.53
CA LEU A 268 11.03 -0.82 -15.33
C LEU A 268 10.88 0.53 -16.05
N GLY A 269 11.89 1.41 -15.97
CA GLY A 269 11.83 2.74 -16.59
C GLY A 269 10.99 3.77 -15.82
N VAL A 270 10.60 3.44 -14.57
CA VAL A 270 9.87 4.36 -13.69
C VAL A 270 10.84 4.97 -12.70
N PRO A 271 11.16 6.27 -12.78
CA PRO A 271 12.16 6.89 -11.94
C PRO A 271 11.71 6.87 -10.47
N ALA A 272 12.46 6.16 -9.63
CA ALA A 272 12.19 6.04 -8.20
C ALA A 272 13.37 6.56 -7.34
N GLY A 273 14.48 6.94 -7.98
CA GLY A 273 15.68 7.41 -7.30
C GLY A 273 16.38 6.34 -6.47
N ALA A 274 17.32 6.78 -5.63
CA ALA A 274 18.00 5.93 -4.66
C ALA A 274 17.18 5.81 -3.36
N PRO A 275 17.42 4.78 -2.53
CA PRO A 275 16.85 4.71 -1.19
C PRO A 275 17.40 5.86 -0.32
N TYR A 276 16.60 6.28 0.66
CA TYR A 276 17.04 7.30 1.63
C TYR A 276 18.14 6.74 2.54
N PRO A 277 19.23 7.49 2.81
CA PRO A 277 20.27 7.07 3.75
C PRO A 277 19.69 6.76 5.16
N PRO A 278 20.27 5.82 5.92
CA PRO A 278 21.54 5.15 5.65
C PRO A 278 21.43 3.87 4.80
N TYR A 279 20.30 3.61 4.17
CA TYR A 279 20.07 2.38 3.43
C TYR A 279 20.79 2.39 2.07
N SER A 280 21.41 1.27 1.75
CA SER A 280 22.17 1.12 0.51
C SER A 280 21.28 0.74 -0.67
N PRO A 281 21.53 1.28 -1.87
CA PRO A 281 20.86 0.81 -3.08
C PRO A 281 21.30 -0.62 -3.44
N VAL A 282 20.45 -1.32 -4.18
CA VAL A 282 20.80 -2.59 -4.82
C VAL A 282 21.74 -2.29 -5.98
N THR A 283 22.95 -2.86 -5.98
CA THR A 283 24.00 -2.57 -6.98
C THR A 283 24.80 -3.83 -7.34
N GLY A 284 25.66 -3.75 -8.39
CA GLY A 284 26.53 -4.83 -8.81
C GLY A 284 25.77 -6.11 -9.16
N GLU A 285 26.32 -7.26 -8.81
CA GLU A 285 25.75 -8.58 -9.12
C GLU A 285 24.31 -8.74 -8.60
N ASP A 286 23.94 -8.10 -7.48
CA ASP A 286 22.57 -8.16 -6.98
C ASP A 286 21.57 -7.41 -7.86
N LEU A 287 22.01 -6.31 -8.48
CA LEU A 287 21.19 -5.58 -9.44
C LEU A 287 21.05 -6.38 -10.75
N ASP A 288 22.12 -7.00 -11.20
CA ASP A 288 22.11 -7.88 -12.38
C ASP A 288 21.19 -9.09 -12.15
N ASP A 289 21.26 -9.69 -10.97
CA ASP A 289 20.35 -10.76 -10.55
C ASP A 289 18.89 -10.31 -10.51
N LEU A 290 18.62 -9.09 -10.01
CA LEU A 290 17.27 -8.52 -9.98
C LEU A 290 16.76 -8.27 -11.40
N ARG A 291 17.61 -7.72 -12.28
CA ARG A 291 17.31 -7.55 -13.71
C ARG A 291 16.98 -8.89 -14.36
N ALA A 292 17.83 -9.90 -14.16
CA ALA A 292 17.64 -11.25 -14.69
C ALA A 292 16.31 -11.86 -14.19
N PHE A 293 15.98 -11.68 -12.90
CA PHE A 293 14.71 -12.14 -12.35
C PHE A 293 13.52 -11.43 -13.03
N LEU A 294 13.54 -10.11 -13.13
CA LEU A 294 12.45 -9.35 -13.74
C LEU A 294 12.24 -9.74 -15.21
N THR A 295 13.31 -10.07 -15.94
CA THR A 295 13.24 -10.57 -17.33
C THR A 295 12.49 -11.90 -17.44
N THR A 296 12.40 -12.68 -16.37
CA THR A 296 11.61 -13.94 -16.35
C THR A 296 10.13 -13.71 -16.09
N THR A 297 9.72 -12.48 -15.83
CA THR A 297 8.34 -12.08 -15.57
C THR A 297 7.69 -11.45 -16.81
N ASP A 298 6.39 -11.16 -16.74
CA ASP A 298 5.68 -10.43 -17.79
C ASP A 298 5.86 -8.88 -17.65
N LEU A 299 6.88 -8.44 -16.92
CA LEU A 299 7.26 -7.04 -16.83
C LEU A 299 8.24 -6.66 -17.94
N GLU A 300 8.00 -5.51 -18.54
CA GLU A 300 8.92 -4.95 -19.53
C GLU A 300 10.00 -4.14 -18.81
N ILE A 301 11.26 -4.54 -18.97
CA ILE A 301 12.41 -3.83 -18.41
C ILE A 301 13.06 -2.94 -19.49
N VAL A 302 13.60 -1.80 -19.07
CA VAL A 302 14.39 -0.95 -19.97
C VAL A 302 15.83 -1.43 -20.04
N GLU A 303 16.43 -1.37 -21.22
CA GLU A 303 17.80 -1.86 -21.44
C GLU A 303 18.85 -0.92 -20.86
N GLU A 304 18.60 0.40 -20.85
CA GLU A 304 19.48 1.43 -20.29
C GLU A 304 18.71 2.31 -19.30
N LEU A 305 19.37 2.62 -18.17
CA LEU A 305 18.91 3.59 -17.17
C LEU A 305 19.65 4.92 -17.35
#